data_b8993d66a0d6ad81d5ae3ddde127a767
#
_entry.id   b8993d66a0d6ad81d5ae3ddde127a767
#
_cell.length_a   1.000
_cell.length_b   1.000
_cell.length_c   1.000
_cell.angle_alpha   90.00
_cell.angle_beta   90.00
_cell.angle_gamma   90.00
#
_symmetry.space_group_name_H-M   'P 1'
#
loop_
_entity.id
_entity.type
_entity.pdbx_description
1 polymer ?
#
loop_
_entity_poly.entity_id
_entity_poly.type
_entity_poly.pdbx_seq_one_letter_code
_entity_poly.pdbx_strand_id
1 'polypeptide(L)'
;MQRLIEALCRALEAAGMTVVRSFAKGKAAELTGPVVAVCLHGAQTGAAGAYAYLGMQEADGVWQTLYGRSVTAAVRLTVYAPRRGGSAACMAQVDALAGLLAQGLGGVQIAAFSVGACAYDAEADCFVCTVTAELGGYVYAVADEDAAEFTDFILKGEVT
;
A
#
# COMPACT_ATOMS: atom_id res chain seq x y z
N MET A 1 -7.59 -4.70 -5.20
CA MET A 1 -6.17 -4.27 -5.32
C MET A 1 -6.01 -2.77 -5.50
N GLN A 2 -6.69 -2.14 -6.46
CA GLN A 2 -6.57 -0.70 -6.67
C GLN A 2 -6.93 0.12 -5.43
N ARG A 3 -8.03 -0.21 -4.74
CA ARG A 3 -8.45 0.46 -3.49
C ARG A 3 -7.38 0.38 -2.38
N LEU A 4 -6.67 -0.75 -2.25
CA LEU A 4 -5.58 -0.91 -1.28
C LEU A 4 -4.42 0.05 -1.58
N ILE A 5 -4.01 0.14 -2.85
CA ILE A 5 -2.97 1.08 -3.28
C ILE A 5 -3.42 2.53 -3.09
N GLU A 6 -4.68 2.83 -3.36
CA GLU A 6 -5.26 4.17 -3.11
C GLU A 6 -5.28 4.53 -1.63
N ALA A 7 -5.63 3.58 -0.76
CA ALA A 7 -5.59 3.77 0.69
C ALA A 7 -4.16 4.05 1.17
N LEU A 8 -3.19 3.26 0.68
CA LEU A 8 -1.78 3.46 0.99
C LEU A 8 -1.29 4.83 0.51
N CYS A 9 -1.59 5.23 -0.73
CA CYS A 9 -1.22 6.55 -1.25
C CYS A 9 -1.79 7.67 -0.39
N ARG A 10 -3.09 7.62 -0.07
CA ARG A 10 -3.75 8.64 0.79
C ARG A 10 -3.13 8.70 2.19
N ALA A 11 -2.79 7.54 2.78
CA ALA A 11 -2.16 7.51 4.10
C ALA A 11 -0.77 8.15 4.08
N LEU A 12 0.04 7.90 3.05
CA LEU A 12 1.35 8.51 2.87
C LEU A 12 1.23 10.03 2.60
N GLU A 13 0.27 10.45 1.78
CA GLU A 13 -0.01 11.88 1.52
C GLU A 13 -0.48 12.60 2.78
N ALA A 14 -1.35 11.98 3.58
CA ALA A 14 -1.81 12.51 4.86
C ALA A 14 -0.65 12.67 5.87
N ALA A 15 0.38 11.84 5.76
CA ALA A 15 1.62 11.95 6.53
C ALA A 15 2.62 12.99 5.96
N GLY A 16 2.22 13.75 4.94
CA GLY A 16 3.02 14.81 4.34
C GLY A 16 4.01 14.37 3.28
N MET A 17 3.92 13.14 2.79
CA MET A 17 4.77 12.66 1.70
C MET A 17 4.20 13.05 0.33
N THR A 18 5.09 13.41 -0.60
CA THR A 18 4.70 13.55 -2.00
C THR A 18 4.67 12.17 -2.65
N VAL A 19 3.49 11.73 -3.08
CA VAL A 19 3.28 10.38 -3.63
C VAL A 19 2.94 10.45 -5.11
N VAL A 20 3.51 9.54 -5.89
CA VAL A 20 3.19 9.34 -7.31
C VAL A 20 2.99 7.86 -7.60
N ARG A 21 2.21 7.53 -8.61
CA ARG A 21 2.02 6.14 -9.06
C ARG A 21 3.01 5.73 -10.15
N SER A 22 3.41 6.69 -10.97
CA SER A 22 4.41 6.50 -12.01
C SER A 22 4.97 7.85 -12.43
N PHE A 23 6.20 7.85 -12.94
CA PHE A 23 6.76 8.99 -13.63
C PHE A 23 6.54 8.85 -15.14
N ALA A 24 6.19 9.95 -15.80
CA ALA A 24 6.36 10.04 -17.24
C ALA A 24 7.86 10.00 -17.52
N LYS A 25 8.26 9.31 -18.59
CA LYS A 25 9.67 9.16 -19.00
C LYS A 25 10.38 10.54 -19.03
N GLY A 26 11.49 10.67 -18.31
CA GLY A 26 12.30 11.90 -18.23
C GLY A 26 11.90 12.90 -17.15
N LYS A 27 10.77 12.74 -16.45
CA LYS A 27 10.32 13.72 -15.43
C LYS A 27 11.00 13.58 -14.06
N ALA A 28 11.75 12.54 -13.81
CA ALA A 28 12.48 12.40 -12.55
C ALA A 28 13.55 13.51 -12.36
N ALA A 29 14.13 14.02 -13.44
CA ALA A 29 15.10 15.13 -13.41
C ALA A 29 14.47 16.49 -13.00
N GLU A 30 13.15 16.63 -13.09
CA GLU A 30 12.42 17.86 -12.74
C GLU A 30 11.98 17.92 -11.26
N LEU A 31 12.38 16.95 -10.44
CA LEU A 31 11.95 16.87 -9.05
C LEU A 31 12.44 18.06 -8.24
N THR A 32 11.51 18.72 -7.55
CA THR A 32 11.82 19.83 -6.64
C THR A 32 12.13 19.37 -5.21
N GLY A 33 11.72 18.16 -4.84
CA GLY A 33 11.92 17.51 -3.55
C GLY A 33 11.84 15.99 -3.66
N PRO A 34 12.04 15.26 -2.56
CA PRO A 34 11.85 13.81 -2.54
C PRO A 34 10.41 13.41 -2.85
N VAL A 35 10.23 12.31 -3.58
CA VAL A 35 8.94 11.74 -3.98
C VAL A 35 8.93 10.24 -3.73
N VAL A 36 7.80 9.70 -3.35
CA VAL A 36 7.60 8.25 -3.19
C VAL A 36 6.72 7.73 -4.33
N ALA A 37 7.29 6.89 -5.18
CA ALA A 37 6.53 6.19 -6.22
C ALA A 37 5.98 4.87 -5.66
N VAL A 38 4.69 4.66 -5.77
CA VAL A 38 3.97 3.47 -5.26
C VAL A 38 3.58 2.57 -6.41
N CYS A 39 4.06 1.33 -6.39
CA CYS A 39 3.77 0.33 -7.41
C CYS A 39 3.40 -1.01 -6.79
N LEU A 40 2.29 -1.60 -7.24
CA LEU A 40 1.96 -2.99 -6.90
C LEU A 40 2.96 -3.92 -7.60
N HIS A 41 3.67 -4.74 -6.82
CA HIS A 41 4.61 -5.73 -7.34
C HIS A 41 3.95 -7.08 -7.58
N GLY A 42 3.00 -7.45 -6.72
CA GLY A 42 2.26 -8.69 -6.82
C GLY A 42 1.24 -8.80 -5.70
N ALA A 43 0.34 -9.76 -5.82
CA ALA A 43 -0.61 -10.07 -4.77
C ALA A 43 -0.94 -11.57 -4.77
N GLN A 44 -1.14 -12.11 -3.59
CA GLN A 44 -1.53 -13.50 -3.37
C GLN A 44 -2.80 -13.53 -2.52
N THR A 45 -3.63 -14.54 -2.77
CA THR A 45 -4.82 -14.79 -1.96
C THR A 45 -4.65 -16.12 -1.25
N GLY A 46 -5.00 -16.16 0.04
CA GLY A 46 -5.00 -17.35 0.87
C GLY A 46 -6.40 -17.69 1.39
N ALA A 47 -6.53 -18.84 2.03
CA ALA A 47 -7.74 -19.17 2.77
C ALA A 47 -7.87 -18.22 3.97
N ALA A 48 -9.07 -17.73 4.21
CA ALA A 48 -9.39 -16.97 5.41
C ALA A 48 -10.44 -17.76 6.18
N GLY A 49 -10.01 -18.45 7.25
CA GLY A 49 -10.89 -19.24 8.08
C GLY A 49 -11.45 -20.52 7.42
N ALA A 50 -12.29 -21.23 8.16
CA ALA A 50 -12.99 -22.40 7.66
C ALA A 50 -14.10 -21.98 6.68
N TYR A 51 -14.16 -22.64 5.52
CA TYR A 51 -15.17 -22.38 4.49
C TYR A 51 -15.21 -20.93 3.97
N ALA A 52 -14.07 -20.21 4.04
CA ALA A 52 -13.97 -18.80 3.66
C ALA A 52 -14.80 -17.82 4.52
N TYR A 53 -15.32 -18.26 5.67
CA TYR A 53 -16.06 -17.42 6.59
C TYR A 53 -15.14 -16.42 7.30
N LEU A 54 -15.46 -15.13 7.23
CA LEU A 54 -14.71 -14.03 7.84
C LEU A 54 -15.37 -13.44 9.09
N GLY A 55 -16.64 -13.73 9.30
CA GLY A 55 -17.39 -13.18 10.41
C GLY A 55 -18.73 -12.57 9.97
N MET A 56 -19.29 -11.77 10.86
CA MET A 56 -20.51 -11.00 10.62
C MET A 56 -20.23 -9.51 10.86
N GLN A 57 -20.87 -8.66 10.09
CA GLN A 57 -20.90 -7.22 10.34
C GLN A 57 -22.35 -6.73 10.41
N GLU A 58 -22.57 -5.68 11.20
CA GLU A 58 -23.83 -4.96 11.19
C GLU A 58 -23.72 -3.79 10.20
N ALA A 59 -24.64 -3.74 9.24
CA ALA A 59 -24.77 -2.63 8.32
C ALA A 59 -26.26 -2.25 8.24
N ASP A 60 -26.56 -0.99 8.48
CA ASP A 60 -27.95 -0.45 8.46
C ASP A 60 -28.94 -1.20 9.35
N GLY A 61 -28.47 -1.72 10.50
CA GLY A 61 -29.29 -2.50 11.45
C GLY A 61 -29.54 -3.96 11.05
N VAL A 62 -28.90 -4.44 9.98
CA VAL A 62 -28.99 -5.81 9.49
C VAL A 62 -27.64 -6.51 9.66
N TRP A 63 -27.65 -7.72 10.23
CA TRP A 63 -26.46 -8.56 10.33
C TRP A 63 -26.19 -9.25 9.00
N GLN A 64 -24.99 -9.03 8.49
CA GLN A 64 -24.54 -9.59 7.21
C GLN A 64 -23.40 -10.56 7.44
N THR A 65 -23.44 -11.72 6.79
CA THR A 65 -22.38 -12.71 6.84
C THR A 65 -21.33 -12.41 5.78
N LEU A 66 -20.04 -12.40 6.18
CA LEU A 66 -18.92 -12.11 5.31
C LEU A 66 -18.20 -13.40 4.94
N TYR A 67 -18.03 -13.62 3.65
CA TYR A 67 -17.20 -14.69 3.09
C TYR A 67 -16.10 -14.11 2.23
N GLY A 68 -14.87 -14.65 2.34
CA GLY A 68 -13.79 -14.09 1.55
C GLY A 68 -12.46 -14.82 1.72
N ARG A 69 -11.42 -14.16 1.27
CA ARG A 69 -10.05 -14.67 1.30
C ARG A 69 -9.11 -13.61 1.88
N SER A 70 -8.08 -14.08 2.60
CA SER A 70 -6.96 -13.22 2.94
C SER A 70 -6.21 -12.81 1.66
N VAL A 71 -5.70 -11.59 1.65
CA VAL A 71 -4.86 -11.06 0.57
C VAL A 71 -3.57 -10.55 1.17
N THR A 72 -2.45 -10.96 0.58
CA THR A 72 -1.15 -10.36 0.82
C THR A 72 -0.70 -9.69 -0.46
N ALA A 73 -0.49 -8.38 -0.40
CA ALA A 73 -0.03 -7.58 -1.54
C ALA A 73 1.40 -7.10 -1.30
N ALA A 74 2.33 -7.47 -2.18
CA ALA A 74 3.67 -6.92 -2.21
C ALA A 74 3.65 -5.58 -2.96
N VAL A 75 4.06 -4.51 -2.29
CA VAL A 75 4.11 -3.16 -2.84
C VAL A 75 5.55 -2.67 -2.84
N ARG A 76 5.97 -2.08 -3.94
CA ARG A 76 7.25 -1.39 -4.07
C ARG A 76 7.02 0.10 -3.89
N LEU A 77 7.75 0.68 -2.94
CA LEU A 77 7.79 2.09 -2.62
C LEU A 77 9.18 2.60 -2.99
N THR A 78 9.29 3.31 -4.11
CA THR A 78 10.59 3.82 -4.56
C THR A 78 10.69 5.29 -4.22
N VAL A 79 11.64 5.63 -3.35
CA VAL A 79 11.97 7.00 -3.00
C VAL A 79 12.92 7.55 -4.03
N TYR A 80 12.55 8.66 -4.65
CA TYR A 80 13.40 9.45 -5.55
C TYR A 80 13.71 10.77 -4.88
N ALA A 81 14.98 11.12 -4.79
CA ALA A 81 15.42 12.40 -4.26
C ALA A 81 16.32 13.12 -5.28
N PRO A 82 16.07 14.42 -5.56
CA PRO A 82 16.83 15.16 -6.54
C PRO A 82 18.32 15.22 -6.14
N ARG A 83 19.21 15.21 -7.14
CA ARG A 83 20.67 15.23 -6.94
C ARG A 83 21.15 16.32 -5.97
N ARG A 84 20.55 17.51 -6.03
CA ARG A 84 20.89 18.64 -5.15
C ARG A 84 20.74 18.36 -3.66
N GLY A 85 19.84 17.44 -3.28
CA GLY A 85 19.64 17.03 -1.89
C GLY A 85 20.60 15.95 -1.41
N GLY A 86 21.33 15.33 -2.34
CA GLY A 86 22.28 14.26 -2.06
C GLY A 86 21.61 12.98 -1.54
N SER A 87 22.44 11.99 -1.22
CA SER A 87 21.97 10.74 -0.61
C SER A 87 21.33 10.97 0.75
N ALA A 88 21.73 12.00 1.49
CA ALA A 88 21.19 12.33 2.80
C ALA A 88 19.69 12.67 2.73
N ALA A 89 19.23 13.43 1.73
CA ALA A 89 17.82 13.74 1.55
C ALA A 89 17.01 12.50 1.18
N CYS A 90 17.58 11.58 0.37
CA CYS A 90 16.96 10.31 0.05
C CYS A 90 16.78 9.46 1.32
N MET A 91 17.85 9.30 2.11
CA MET A 91 17.82 8.50 3.34
C MET A 91 16.88 9.09 4.39
N ALA A 92 16.84 10.39 4.58
CA ALA A 92 15.89 11.04 5.49
C ALA A 92 14.43 10.74 5.11
N GLN A 93 14.12 10.73 3.81
CA GLN A 93 12.79 10.37 3.33
C GLN A 93 12.50 8.87 3.51
N VAL A 94 13.50 8.01 3.34
CA VAL A 94 13.40 6.56 3.59
C VAL A 94 13.16 6.28 5.07
N ASP A 95 13.87 6.96 5.97
CA ASP A 95 13.70 6.82 7.42
C ASP A 95 12.30 7.26 7.86
N ALA A 96 11.80 8.37 7.31
CA ALA A 96 10.44 8.83 7.56
C ALA A 96 9.40 7.81 7.06
N LEU A 97 9.59 7.27 5.85
CA LEU A 97 8.73 6.23 5.28
C LEU A 97 8.75 4.96 6.13
N ALA A 98 9.95 4.49 6.52
CA ALA A 98 10.10 3.30 7.37
C ALA A 98 9.44 3.50 8.74
N GLY A 99 9.56 4.69 9.33
CA GLY A 99 8.89 5.06 10.57
C GLY A 99 7.37 4.98 10.45
N LEU A 100 6.79 5.47 9.35
CA LEU A 100 5.36 5.38 9.09
C LEU A 100 4.89 3.93 8.90
N LEU A 101 5.65 3.14 8.13
CA LEU A 101 5.35 1.72 7.94
C LEU A 101 5.41 0.93 9.24
N ALA A 102 6.38 1.23 10.12
CA ALA A 102 6.54 0.57 11.41
C ALA A 102 5.44 0.95 12.42
N GLN A 103 4.93 2.19 12.37
CA GLN A 103 3.83 2.65 13.22
C GLN A 103 2.47 2.13 12.74
N GLY A 104 2.40 1.65 11.50
CA GLY A 104 1.15 1.33 10.82
C GLY A 104 0.50 2.57 10.20
N LEU A 105 -0.11 2.37 9.07
CA LEU A 105 -0.86 3.40 8.34
C LEU A 105 -2.34 3.13 8.54
N GLY A 106 -3.08 4.10 9.06
CA GLY A 106 -4.50 3.96 9.38
C GLY A 106 -5.30 3.27 8.27
N GLY A 107 -5.90 2.12 8.59
CA GLY A 107 -6.67 1.30 7.65
C GLY A 107 -5.84 0.42 6.70
N VAL A 108 -4.50 0.38 6.84
CA VAL A 108 -3.61 -0.49 6.06
C VAL A 108 -2.77 -1.35 7.00
N GLN A 109 -2.93 -2.66 6.94
CA GLN A 109 -2.13 -3.59 7.72
C GLN A 109 -0.79 -3.81 7.00
N ILE A 110 0.32 -3.50 7.68
CA ILE A 110 1.68 -3.76 7.21
C ILE A 110 2.18 -5.04 7.88
N ALA A 111 2.37 -6.11 7.11
CA ALA A 111 2.85 -7.39 7.62
C ALA A 111 4.38 -7.39 7.78
N ALA A 112 5.07 -6.83 6.80
CA ALA A 112 6.53 -6.73 6.81
C ALA A 112 6.97 -5.63 5.84
N PHE A 113 8.17 -5.10 6.02
CA PHE A 113 8.82 -4.28 5.01
C PHE A 113 10.34 -4.46 5.04
N SER A 114 10.98 -4.17 3.93
CA SER A 114 12.44 -4.17 3.79
C SER A 114 12.91 -2.93 3.06
N VAL A 115 14.08 -2.43 3.44
CA VAL A 115 14.70 -1.24 2.85
C VAL A 115 15.91 -1.69 2.03
N GLY A 116 15.96 -1.29 0.77
CA GLY A 116 17.08 -1.53 -0.12
C GLY A 116 18.21 -0.48 0.03
N ALA A 117 19.26 -0.62 -0.76
CA ALA A 117 20.34 0.35 -0.78
C ALA A 117 19.90 1.64 -1.49
N CYS A 118 20.38 2.78 -0.96
CA CYS A 118 20.30 4.06 -1.66
C CYS A 118 21.45 4.17 -2.67
N ALA A 119 21.12 4.43 -3.93
CA ALA A 119 22.09 4.57 -4.99
C ALA A 119 21.77 5.80 -5.87
N TYR A 120 22.78 6.36 -6.50
CA TYR A 120 22.58 7.39 -7.52
C TYR A 120 22.26 6.73 -8.86
N ASP A 121 21.14 7.14 -9.44
CA ASP A 121 20.73 6.78 -10.79
C ASP A 121 21.11 7.90 -11.75
N ALA A 122 22.09 7.63 -12.60
CA ALA A 122 22.61 8.62 -13.55
C ALA A 122 21.63 8.90 -14.70
N GLU A 123 20.76 7.96 -15.05
CA GLU A 123 19.76 8.14 -16.11
C GLU A 123 18.62 9.05 -15.64
N ALA A 124 18.21 8.89 -14.40
CA ALA A 124 17.16 9.70 -13.78
C ALA A 124 17.70 10.99 -13.11
N ASP A 125 19.01 11.17 -13.00
CA ASP A 125 19.71 12.26 -12.30
C ASP A 125 19.20 12.47 -10.85
N CYS A 126 19.00 11.37 -10.14
CA CYS A 126 18.48 11.40 -8.77
C CYS A 126 19.06 10.26 -7.91
N PHE A 127 18.95 10.40 -6.59
CA PHE A 127 19.16 9.29 -5.67
C PHE A 127 17.88 8.45 -5.56
N VAL A 128 18.05 7.14 -5.58
CA VAL A 128 16.94 6.19 -5.57
C VAL A 128 17.15 5.17 -4.45
N CYS A 129 16.11 4.93 -3.68
CA CYS A 129 16.04 3.84 -2.71
C CYS A 129 14.70 3.13 -2.83
N THR A 130 14.72 1.81 -2.85
CA THR A 130 13.50 0.99 -2.92
C THR A 130 13.19 0.39 -1.57
N VAL A 131 11.96 0.60 -1.11
CA VAL A 131 11.37 -0.06 0.05
C VAL A 131 10.30 -1.01 -0.47
N THR A 132 10.35 -2.28 -0.05
CA THR A 132 9.30 -3.25 -0.36
C THR A 132 8.49 -3.50 0.90
N ALA A 133 7.16 -3.40 0.80
CA ALA A 133 6.25 -3.66 1.90
C ALA A 133 5.23 -4.73 1.52
N GLU A 134 4.89 -5.59 2.48
CA GLU A 134 3.81 -6.55 2.39
C GLU A 134 2.60 -6.02 3.14
N LEU A 135 1.49 -5.85 2.41
CA LEU A 135 0.23 -5.36 2.93
C LEU A 135 -0.73 -6.53 3.11
N GLY A 136 -1.28 -6.67 4.31
CA GLY A 136 -2.34 -7.62 4.62
C GLY A 136 -3.72 -7.01 4.41
N GLY A 137 -4.68 -7.86 4.07
CA GLY A 137 -6.07 -7.45 3.93
C GLY A 137 -6.97 -8.64 3.59
N TYR A 138 -8.25 -8.35 3.40
CA TYR A 138 -9.24 -9.35 2.99
C TYR A 138 -9.99 -8.87 1.75
N VAL A 139 -10.29 -9.81 0.87
CA VAL A 139 -11.29 -9.63 -0.19
C VAL A 139 -12.51 -10.41 0.25
N TYR A 140 -13.64 -9.76 0.42
CA TYR A 140 -14.85 -10.42 0.85
C TYR A 140 -16.07 -10.02 0.03
N ALA A 141 -17.06 -10.89 0.04
CA ALA A 141 -18.39 -10.65 -0.43
C ALA A 141 -19.35 -10.69 0.74
N VAL A 142 -20.34 -9.84 0.70
CA VAL A 142 -21.48 -9.87 1.63
C VAL A 142 -22.49 -10.87 1.06
N ALA A 143 -22.82 -11.90 1.82
CA ALA A 143 -23.92 -12.76 1.48
C ALA A 143 -25.22 -12.11 1.98
N ASP A 144 -26.09 -11.77 1.06
CA ASP A 144 -27.47 -11.47 1.38
C ASP A 144 -28.20 -12.81 1.54
N GLU A 145 -28.90 -13.03 2.65
CA GLU A 145 -29.57 -14.32 2.92
C GLU A 145 -30.61 -14.68 1.84
N ASP A 146 -31.06 -13.70 1.06
CA ASP A 146 -32.06 -13.86 0.01
C ASP A 146 -31.50 -13.85 -1.43
N ALA A 147 -30.20 -13.63 -1.64
CA ALA A 147 -29.63 -13.56 -3.00
C ALA A 147 -28.41 -14.47 -3.16
N ALA A 148 -28.54 -15.48 -4.01
CA ALA A 148 -27.43 -16.33 -4.42
C ALA A 148 -26.41 -15.65 -5.37
N GLU A 149 -26.40 -14.34 -5.47
CA GLU A 149 -25.50 -13.56 -6.33
C GLU A 149 -24.49 -12.75 -5.51
N PHE A 150 -23.21 -12.91 -5.84
CA PHE A 150 -22.12 -12.10 -5.34
C PHE A 150 -22.21 -10.70 -5.95
N THR A 151 -22.65 -9.71 -5.20
CA THR A 151 -22.94 -8.38 -5.73
C THR A 151 -21.82 -7.36 -5.55
N ASP A 152 -20.84 -7.57 -4.65
CA ASP A 152 -19.71 -6.63 -4.54
C ASP A 152 -18.47 -7.25 -3.86
N PHE A 153 -17.26 -6.76 -4.26
CA PHE A 153 -16.00 -7.07 -3.61
C PHE A 153 -15.48 -5.86 -2.86
N ILE A 154 -15.46 -5.93 -1.55
CA ILE A 154 -14.92 -4.87 -0.71
C ILE A 154 -13.55 -5.30 -0.16
N LEU A 155 -12.53 -4.46 -0.35
CA LEU A 155 -11.23 -4.59 0.30
C LEU A 155 -11.27 -3.79 1.60
N LYS A 156 -11.21 -4.47 2.73
CA LYS A 156 -11.12 -3.83 4.05
C LYS A 156 -9.89 -4.34 4.77
N GLY A 157 -9.03 -3.44 5.24
CA GLY A 157 -8.04 -3.73 6.25
C GLY A 157 -8.71 -3.52 7.61
N GLU A 158 -8.83 -4.54 8.42
CA GLU A 158 -9.26 -4.38 9.80
C GLU A 158 -8.05 -4.26 10.72
N VAL A 159 -8.06 -3.21 11.53
CA VAL A 159 -7.21 -3.09 12.72
C VAL A 159 -8.07 -3.52 13.90
N THR A 160 -7.71 -4.64 14.51
CA THR A 160 -8.12 -4.97 15.88
C THR A 160 -7.12 -4.41 16.85
#